data_826b4cd11f5aca57801b152c496beaf6
#
_entry.id   826b4cd11f5aca57801b152c496beaf6
#
_cell.length_a   1.000
_cell.length_b   1.000
_cell.length_c   1.000
_cell.angle_alpha   90.00
_cell.angle_beta   90.00
_cell.angle_gamma   90.00
#
_symmetry.space_group_name_H-M   'P 1'
#
loop_
_entity.id
_entity.type
_entity.pdbx_description
1 polymer ?
#
loop_
_entity_poly.entity_id
_entity_poly.type
_entity_poly.pdbx_seq_one_letter_code
_entity_poly.pdbx_strand_id
1 'polypeptide(L)'
;LQIIAGDLTLDSHREAILQWVDSQWGGIDVLVNNAGIGAIGRFDEATQDRLRQVMEVDFFAPVELTRLCLPWLRKGNRAAILNVGSVLAHRAVPNKSEYCAAKFAIRGWSESLRVELAKEGIDVLMLSPSTTRSEFFDSLVDTNPQEKSRSVGSMSSDRVAQLAVSALVRSKREMILSVGGRALVWAGRLFPRLTDRLLSRFA
;
A
#
# COMPACT_ATOMS: atom_id res chain seq x y z
N LEU A 1 0.34 -0.97 24.17
CA LEU A 1 -0.27 -1.34 22.88
C LEU A 1 -1.79 -1.38 23.06
N GLN A 2 -2.53 -0.71 22.15
CA GLN A 2 -3.99 -0.78 22.08
C GLN A 2 -4.37 -1.37 20.72
N ILE A 3 -5.36 -2.25 20.71
CA ILE A 3 -5.94 -2.83 19.49
C ILE A 3 -7.39 -2.34 19.40
N ILE A 4 -7.76 -1.76 18.28
CA ILE A 4 -9.12 -1.37 17.92
C ILE A 4 -9.45 -2.15 16.66
N ALA A 5 -10.15 -3.26 16.82
CA ALA A 5 -10.52 -4.11 15.69
C ALA A 5 -11.73 -3.54 14.95
N GLY A 6 -11.70 -3.54 13.61
CA GLY A 6 -12.84 -3.11 12.80
C GLY A 6 -12.46 -2.90 11.33
N ASP A 7 -13.45 -2.48 10.56
CA ASP A 7 -13.34 -2.25 9.13
C ASP A 7 -13.01 -0.78 8.85
N LEU A 8 -11.83 -0.52 8.28
CA LEU A 8 -11.37 0.84 7.94
C LEU A 8 -12.15 1.48 6.79
N THR A 9 -12.97 0.73 6.06
CA THR A 9 -13.84 1.28 5.02
C THR A 9 -15.05 2.03 5.62
N LEU A 10 -15.36 1.78 6.90
CA LEU A 10 -16.48 2.41 7.61
C LEU A 10 -16.04 3.71 8.28
N ASP A 11 -16.76 4.80 8.03
CA ASP A 11 -16.52 6.12 8.64
C ASP A 11 -16.56 6.04 10.17
N SER A 12 -17.58 5.37 10.72
CA SER A 12 -17.76 5.22 12.16
C SER A 12 -16.56 4.56 12.86
N HIS A 13 -15.90 3.63 12.16
CA HIS A 13 -14.73 2.97 12.72
C HIS A 13 -13.50 3.88 12.70
N ARG A 14 -13.29 4.63 11.61
CA ARG A 14 -12.24 5.65 11.53
C ARG A 14 -12.42 6.73 12.59
N GLU A 15 -13.65 7.19 12.82
CA GLU A 15 -13.99 8.15 13.87
C GLU A 15 -13.69 7.60 15.27
N ALA A 16 -14.04 6.34 15.55
CA ALA A 16 -13.75 5.70 16.84
C ALA A 16 -12.23 5.62 17.11
N ILE A 17 -11.41 5.35 16.10
CA ILE A 17 -9.95 5.38 16.21
C ILE A 17 -9.48 6.78 16.62
N LEU A 18 -9.99 7.83 15.96
CA LEU A 18 -9.57 9.20 16.23
C LEU A 18 -10.02 9.71 17.59
N GLN A 19 -11.23 9.36 18.05
CA GLN A 19 -11.69 9.65 19.40
C GLN A 19 -10.77 9.03 20.45
N TRP A 20 -10.32 7.80 20.20
CA TRP A 20 -9.36 7.16 21.09
C TRP A 20 -8.00 7.86 21.06
N VAL A 21 -7.46 8.18 19.89
CA VAL A 21 -6.20 8.94 19.74
C VAL A 21 -6.25 10.27 20.46
N ASP A 22 -7.35 11.01 20.30
CA ASP A 22 -7.52 12.31 20.95
C ASP A 22 -7.53 12.18 22.47
N SER A 23 -8.27 11.19 22.98
CA SER A 23 -8.38 10.98 24.42
C SER A 23 -7.09 10.49 25.10
N GLN A 24 -6.25 9.74 24.40
CA GLN A 24 -5.08 9.08 25.00
C GLN A 24 -3.75 9.73 24.64
N TRP A 25 -3.61 10.28 23.44
CA TRP A 25 -2.32 10.76 22.94
C TRP A 25 -2.30 12.24 22.57
N GLY A 26 -3.41 12.79 22.11
CA GLY A 26 -3.51 14.17 21.69
C GLY A 26 -2.74 14.53 20.41
N GLY A 27 -1.91 13.62 19.89
CA GLY A 27 -1.13 13.77 18.66
C GLY A 27 -0.70 12.43 18.08
N ILE A 28 -0.25 12.44 16.82
CA ILE A 28 0.27 11.27 16.09
C ILE A 28 1.64 11.59 15.53
N ASP A 29 2.66 10.82 15.90
CA ASP A 29 3.99 10.94 15.31
C ASP A 29 4.11 10.16 14.00
N VAL A 30 3.51 8.96 13.92
CA VAL A 30 3.58 8.13 12.73
C VAL A 30 2.23 7.49 12.43
N LEU A 31 1.72 7.73 11.22
CA LEU A 31 0.59 6.99 10.65
C LEU A 31 1.12 5.95 9.65
N VAL A 32 0.78 4.69 9.85
CA VAL A 32 1.14 3.60 8.92
C VAL A 32 -0.11 3.06 8.24
N ASN A 33 -0.29 3.37 6.97
CA ASN A 33 -1.34 2.82 6.13
C ASN A 33 -0.85 1.47 5.55
N ASN A 34 -1.15 0.38 6.23
CA ASN A 34 -0.69 -0.96 5.87
C ASN A 34 -1.83 -1.90 5.47
N ALA A 35 -3.04 -1.67 5.92
CA ALA A 35 -4.20 -2.49 5.54
C ALA A 35 -4.32 -2.57 4.01
N GLY A 36 -4.65 -3.75 3.52
CA GLY A 36 -4.79 -3.96 2.09
C GLY A 36 -5.24 -5.39 1.78
N ILE A 37 -5.94 -5.53 0.67
CA ILE A 37 -6.41 -6.80 0.12
C ILE A 37 -5.89 -6.99 -1.29
N GLY A 38 -5.89 -8.21 -1.79
CA GLY A 38 -5.48 -8.52 -3.16
C GLY A 38 -6.60 -9.12 -3.97
N ALA A 39 -6.42 -9.08 -5.30
CA ALA A 39 -7.23 -9.86 -6.23
C ALA A 39 -6.30 -10.48 -7.29
N ILE A 40 -6.55 -11.73 -7.64
CA ILE A 40 -5.80 -12.47 -8.66
C ILE A 40 -6.80 -13.15 -9.57
N GLY A 41 -6.65 -12.97 -10.86
CA GLY A 41 -7.49 -13.54 -11.88
C GLY A 41 -7.63 -12.64 -13.10
N ARG A 42 -8.15 -13.21 -14.17
CA ARG A 42 -8.40 -12.49 -15.42
C ARG A 42 -9.42 -11.38 -15.19
N PHE A 43 -9.22 -10.25 -15.86
CA PHE A 43 -10.11 -9.10 -15.75
C PHE A 43 -11.52 -9.39 -16.28
N ASP A 44 -11.63 -10.14 -17.37
CA ASP A 44 -12.90 -10.50 -18.01
C ASP A 44 -13.72 -11.56 -17.23
N GLU A 45 -13.11 -12.19 -16.22
CA GLU A 45 -13.76 -13.15 -15.31
C GLU A 45 -14.08 -12.52 -13.95
N ALA A 46 -13.64 -11.28 -13.71
CA ALA A 46 -13.83 -10.57 -12.47
C ALA A 46 -15.27 -10.14 -12.24
N THR A 47 -15.73 -10.20 -11.00
CA THR A 47 -16.99 -9.57 -10.63
C THR A 47 -16.86 -8.03 -10.64
N GLN A 48 -17.97 -7.33 -10.83
CA GLN A 48 -18.01 -5.87 -10.78
C GLN A 48 -17.57 -5.34 -9.42
N ASP A 49 -17.82 -6.08 -8.35
CA ASP A 49 -17.52 -5.66 -6.97
C ASP A 49 -16.05 -5.83 -6.62
N ARG A 50 -15.30 -6.75 -7.29
CA ARG A 50 -13.88 -6.97 -7.03
C ARG A 50 -13.06 -5.70 -7.12
N LEU A 51 -13.22 -4.92 -8.20
CA LEU A 51 -12.53 -3.65 -8.36
C LEU A 51 -12.90 -2.65 -7.25
N ARG A 52 -14.20 -2.54 -6.93
CA ARG A 52 -14.69 -1.61 -5.91
C ARG A 52 -14.12 -1.93 -4.53
N GLN A 53 -14.15 -3.20 -4.13
CA GLN A 53 -13.61 -3.64 -2.84
C GLN A 53 -12.10 -3.38 -2.73
N VAL A 54 -11.33 -3.71 -3.77
CA VAL A 54 -9.89 -3.47 -3.78
C VAL A 54 -9.59 -1.97 -3.71
N MET A 55 -10.28 -1.14 -4.46
CA MET A 55 -10.11 0.31 -4.41
C MET A 55 -10.51 0.89 -3.06
N GLU A 56 -11.58 0.39 -2.47
CA GLU A 56 -12.08 0.87 -1.17
C GLU A 56 -11.04 0.64 -0.06
N VAL A 57 -10.52 -0.58 0.05
CA VAL A 57 -9.57 -0.93 1.11
C VAL A 57 -8.17 -0.38 0.84
N ASP A 58 -7.68 -0.49 -0.41
CA ASP A 58 -6.28 -0.20 -0.74
C ASP A 58 -6.01 1.26 -1.09
N PHE A 59 -7.08 2.05 -1.35
CA PHE A 59 -6.94 3.46 -1.71
C PHE A 59 -7.85 4.39 -0.90
N PHE A 60 -9.19 4.23 -0.94
CA PHE A 60 -10.08 5.19 -0.31
C PHE A 60 -9.94 5.19 1.22
N ALA A 61 -9.98 4.05 1.87
CA ALA A 61 -9.86 3.95 3.32
C ALA A 61 -8.58 4.59 3.88
N PRO A 62 -7.35 4.30 3.36
CA PRO A 62 -6.14 4.97 3.84
C PRO A 62 -6.09 6.47 3.51
N VAL A 63 -6.65 6.90 2.38
CA VAL A 63 -6.74 8.33 2.02
C VAL A 63 -7.63 9.07 3.02
N GLU A 64 -8.82 8.55 3.30
CA GLU A 64 -9.76 9.14 4.25
C GLU A 64 -9.23 9.12 5.68
N LEU A 65 -8.64 8.00 6.12
CA LEU A 65 -8.01 7.92 7.43
C LEU A 65 -6.87 8.96 7.56
N THR A 66 -6.05 9.10 6.54
CA THR A 66 -4.97 10.10 6.53
C THR A 66 -5.55 11.51 6.63
N ARG A 67 -6.56 11.84 5.82
CA ARG A 67 -7.23 13.15 5.86
C ARG A 67 -7.74 13.47 7.26
N LEU A 68 -8.39 12.51 7.88
CA LEU A 68 -8.89 12.65 9.24
C LEU A 68 -7.76 12.78 10.29
N CYS A 69 -6.62 12.10 10.11
CA CYS A 69 -5.48 12.14 11.02
C CYS A 69 -4.64 13.43 10.94
N LEU A 70 -4.75 14.23 9.88
CA LEU A 70 -3.91 15.43 9.68
C LEU A 70 -3.88 16.40 10.89
N PRO A 71 -5.01 16.70 11.59
CA PRO A 71 -4.97 17.58 12.77
C PRO A 71 -4.07 17.06 13.90
N TRP A 72 -4.00 15.73 14.07
CA TRP A 72 -3.16 15.10 15.10
C TRP A 72 -1.71 14.89 14.63
N LEU A 73 -1.49 14.66 13.34
CA LEU A 73 -0.15 14.64 12.75
C LEU A 73 0.55 15.99 12.86
N ARG A 74 -0.20 17.11 12.72
CA ARG A 74 0.32 18.46 12.94
C ARG A 74 0.77 18.73 14.37
N LYS A 75 0.26 17.98 15.34
CA LYS A 75 0.66 18.05 16.75
C LYS A 75 1.79 17.07 17.10
N GLY A 76 2.09 16.13 16.20
CA GLY A 76 3.10 15.10 16.40
C GLY A 76 4.54 15.66 16.36
N ASN A 77 5.47 14.88 16.91
CA ASN A 77 6.88 15.19 16.86
C ASN A 77 7.54 14.45 15.68
N ARG A 78 8.08 15.18 14.70
CA ARG A 78 8.64 14.62 13.46
C ARG A 78 7.62 13.73 12.73
N ALA A 79 6.44 14.29 12.52
CA ALA A 79 5.31 13.53 11.99
C ALA A 79 5.60 12.92 10.62
N ALA A 80 5.17 11.68 10.44
CA ALA A 80 5.35 10.93 9.20
C ALA A 80 4.14 10.08 8.85
N ILE A 81 3.86 9.96 7.56
CA ILE A 81 2.88 9.04 6.97
C ILE A 81 3.65 8.00 6.16
N LEU A 82 3.51 6.72 6.50
CA LEU A 82 4.07 5.61 5.76
C LEU A 82 2.95 4.87 5.03
N ASN A 83 2.94 4.94 3.71
CA ASN A 83 2.02 4.19 2.88
C ASN A 83 2.67 2.89 2.39
N VAL A 84 2.09 1.75 2.75
CA VAL A 84 2.55 0.44 2.29
C VAL A 84 1.89 0.12 0.94
N GLY A 85 2.67 0.32 -0.10
CA GLY A 85 2.29 -0.01 -1.46
C GLY A 85 2.76 -1.38 -1.91
N SER A 86 3.29 -1.45 -3.12
CA SER A 86 3.83 -2.67 -3.74
C SER A 86 4.80 -2.29 -4.86
N VAL A 87 5.67 -3.20 -5.25
CA VAL A 87 6.38 -3.13 -6.55
C VAL A 87 5.37 -2.94 -7.70
N LEU A 88 4.16 -3.50 -7.54
CA LEU A 88 3.08 -3.36 -8.51
C LEU A 88 2.44 -1.97 -8.56
N ALA A 89 2.84 -1.04 -7.70
CA ALA A 89 2.56 0.38 -7.82
C ALA A 89 3.45 1.10 -8.87
N HIS A 90 4.45 0.42 -9.39
CA HIS A 90 5.43 0.96 -10.34
C HIS A 90 5.41 0.25 -11.69
N ARG A 91 5.06 -1.03 -11.67
CA ARG A 91 4.92 -1.86 -12.86
C ARG A 91 3.79 -2.86 -12.67
N ALA A 92 2.74 -2.73 -13.46
CA ALA A 92 1.63 -3.67 -13.47
C ALA A 92 2.03 -5.00 -14.11
N VAL A 93 1.36 -6.07 -13.67
CA VAL A 93 1.53 -7.43 -14.21
C VAL A 93 0.16 -8.04 -14.55
N PRO A 94 0.08 -9.04 -15.43
CA PRO A 94 -1.17 -9.71 -15.76
C PRO A 94 -1.88 -10.30 -14.54
N ASN A 95 -3.16 -10.51 -14.64
CA ASN A 95 -4.03 -11.16 -13.65
C ASN A 95 -4.11 -10.46 -12.28
N LYS A 96 -3.72 -9.17 -12.21
CA LYS A 96 -3.76 -8.33 -10.99
C LYS A 96 -4.14 -6.90 -11.30
N SER A 97 -4.94 -6.66 -12.32
CA SER A 97 -5.24 -5.33 -12.85
C SER A 97 -5.85 -4.39 -11.79
N GLU A 98 -6.80 -4.87 -11.01
CA GLU A 98 -7.50 -4.09 -9.98
C GLU A 98 -6.56 -3.72 -8.83
N TYR A 99 -5.78 -4.70 -8.36
CA TYR A 99 -4.77 -4.47 -7.33
C TYR A 99 -3.68 -3.50 -7.81
N CYS A 100 -3.19 -3.68 -9.05
CA CYS A 100 -2.23 -2.75 -9.63
C CYS A 100 -2.82 -1.34 -9.70
N ALA A 101 -4.07 -1.19 -10.15
CA ALA A 101 -4.74 0.11 -10.24
C ALA A 101 -4.78 0.83 -8.89
N ALA A 102 -5.20 0.13 -7.82
CA ALA A 102 -5.22 0.69 -6.46
C ALA A 102 -3.81 1.07 -5.96
N LYS A 103 -2.80 0.22 -6.21
CA LYS A 103 -1.42 0.51 -5.79
C LYS A 103 -0.76 1.62 -6.62
N PHE A 104 -1.13 1.82 -7.87
CA PHE A 104 -0.74 3.02 -8.63
C PHE A 104 -1.43 4.27 -8.09
N ALA A 105 -2.72 4.18 -7.75
CA ALA A 105 -3.48 5.30 -7.18
C ALA A 105 -2.85 5.79 -5.87
N ILE A 106 -2.60 4.89 -4.90
CA ILE A 106 -1.99 5.26 -3.60
C ILE A 106 -0.58 5.83 -3.78
N ARG A 107 0.19 5.35 -4.77
CA ARG A 107 1.50 5.91 -5.07
C ARG A 107 1.40 7.34 -5.60
N GLY A 108 0.58 7.57 -6.65
CA GLY A 108 0.40 8.91 -7.21
C GLY A 108 -0.09 9.92 -6.18
N TRP A 109 -1.06 9.52 -5.36
CA TRP A 109 -1.55 10.32 -4.23
C TRP A 109 -0.43 10.60 -3.21
N SER A 110 0.39 9.61 -2.84
CA SER A 110 1.50 9.81 -1.90
C SER A 110 2.55 10.80 -2.43
N GLU A 111 2.82 10.79 -3.73
CA GLU A 111 3.74 11.73 -4.38
C GLU A 111 3.23 13.18 -4.28
N SER A 112 1.92 13.40 -4.53
CA SER A 112 1.29 14.71 -4.40
C SER A 112 1.26 15.18 -2.95
N LEU A 113 0.76 14.34 -2.05
CA LEU A 113 0.62 14.65 -0.63
C LEU A 113 1.97 15.03 0.02
N ARG A 114 3.06 14.37 -0.39
CA ARG A 114 4.42 14.70 0.08
C ARG A 114 4.80 16.15 -0.18
N VAL A 115 4.43 16.67 -1.34
CA VAL A 115 4.73 18.06 -1.70
C VAL A 115 3.81 19.02 -0.95
N GLU A 116 2.54 18.67 -0.83
CA GLU A 116 1.54 19.47 -0.11
C GLU A 116 1.90 19.65 1.37
N LEU A 117 2.31 18.58 2.06
CA LEU A 117 2.60 18.56 3.49
C LEU A 117 4.06 18.96 3.84
N ALA A 118 4.92 19.15 2.86
CA ALA A 118 6.33 19.46 3.10
C ALA A 118 6.54 20.73 3.94
N LYS A 119 5.71 21.76 3.74
CA LYS A 119 5.77 23.02 4.51
C LYS A 119 5.25 22.85 5.95
N GLU A 120 4.49 21.81 6.21
CA GLU A 120 3.96 21.47 7.53
C GLU A 120 4.93 20.56 8.32
N GLY A 121 6.05 20.16 7.71
CA GLY A 121 7.05 19.29 8.33
C GLY A 121 6.60 17.84 8.49
N ILE A 122 5.57 17.40 7.74
CA ILE A 122 5.07 16.04 7.77
C ILE A 122 5.69 15.25 6.59
N ASP A 123 6.48 14.24 6.92
CA ASP A 123 7.08 13.35 5.92
C ASP A 123 6.04 12.38 5.34
N VAL A 124 6.05 12.16 4.02
CA VAL A 124 5.22 11.13 3.37
C VAL A 124 6.11 10.13 2.65
N LEU A 125 6.10 8.90 3.13
CA LEU A 125 6.95 7.81 2.68
C LEU A 125 6.13 6.76 1.94
N MET A 126 6.71 6.18 0.89
CA MET A 126 6.14 5.05 0.16
C MET A 126 7.04 3.83 0.30
N LEU A 127 6.53 2.76 0.90
CA LEU A 127 7.21 1.49 0.98
C LEU A 127 6.63 0.53 -0.07
N SER A 128 7.48 -0.03 -0.92
CA SER A 128 7.05 -0.90 -2.02
C SER A 128 7.65 -2.31 -1.88
N PRO A 129 7.03 -3.18 -1.06
CA PRO A 129 7.42 -4.56 -0.96
C PRO A 129 7.20 -5.31 -2.28
N SER A 130 7.95 -6.35 -2.51
CA SER A 130 7.63 -7.43 -3.43
C SER A 130 6.79 -8.47 -2.67
N THR A 131 6.76 -9.72 -3.15
CA THR A 131 6.04 -10.79 -2.46
C THR A 131 6.53 -10.91 -1.02
N THR A 132 5.61 -10.84 -0.08
CA THR A 132 5.86 -10.98 1.35
C THR A 132 5.13 -12.21 1.86
N ARG A 133 5.79 -13.01 2.70
CA ARG A 133 5.14 -14.10 3.42
C ARG A 133 4.31 -13.52 4.55
N SER A 134 3.00 -13.46 4.36
CA SER A 134 2.01 -12.93 5.29
C SER A 134 0.65 -13.52 4.96
N GLU A 135 -0.34 -13.24 5.77
CA GLU A 135 -1.74 -13.64 5.59
C GLU A 135 -2.44 -12.92 4.41
N PHE A 136 -1.71 -12.05 3.68
CA PHE A 136 -2.26 -11.31 2.53
C PHE A 136 -2.89 -12.22 1.46
N PHE A 137 -2.30 -13.40 1.24
CA PHE A 137 -2.82 -14.36 0.27
C PHE A 137 -4.05 -15.14 0.76
N ASP A 138 -4.36 -15.07 2.04
CA ASP A 138 -5.55 -15.67 2.64
C ASP A 138 -6.76 -14.70 2.55
N SER A 139 -6.50 -13.41 2.30
CA SER A 139 -7.49 -12.33 2.18
C SER A 139 -7.74 -11.88 0.73
N LEU A 140 -7.49 -12.75 -0.26
CA LEU A 140 -7.76 -12.43 -1.67
C LEU A 140 -9.26 -12.40 -1.94
N VAL A 141 -9.70 -11.35 -2.65
CA VAL A 141 -11.10 -11.14 -3.00
C VAL A 141 -11.36 -11.74 -4.39
N ASP A 142 -12.50 -12.44 -4.53
CA ASP A 142 -12.99 -12.95 -5.81
C ASP A 142 -11.86 -13.60 -6.65
N THR A 143 -11.08 -14.44 -5.99
CA THR A 143 -9.94 -15.13 -6.60
C THR A 143 -10.21 -16.61 -6.66
N ASN A 144 -10.07 -17.20 -7.83
CA ASN A 144 -10.18 -18.65 -7.99
C ASN A 144 -9.06 -19.34 -7.18
N PRO A 145 -9.37 -20.27 -6.25
CA PRO A 145 -8.36 -20.96 -5.43
C PRO A 145 -7.28 -21.70 -6.24
N GLN A 146 -7.56 -22.00 -7.51
CA GLN A 146 -6.60 -22.64 -8.42
C GLN A 146 -5.58 -21.65 -9.02
N GLU A 147 -5.85 -20.35 -8.96
CA GLU A 147 -4.95 -19.30 -9.43
C GLU A 147 -3.88 -18.99 -8.40
N LYS A 148 -2.80 -19.75 -8.44
CA LYS A 148 -1.64 -19.49 -7.58
C LYS A 148 -0.83 -18.29 -8.07
N SER A 149 -0.59 -17.31 -7.20
CA SER A 149 0.36 -16.25 -7.51
C SER A 149 1.75 -16.83 -7.77
N ARG A 150 2.19 -16.76 -9.02
CA ARG A 150 3.58 -17.09 -9.39
C ARG A 150 4.47 -15.90 -9.01
N SER A 151 5.06 -15.95 -7.84
CA SER A 151 6.02 -14.93 -7.40
C SER A 151 7.39 -15.54 -7.17
N VAL A 152 8.42 -14.86 -7.63
CA VAL A 152 9.81 -15.28 -7.45
C VAL A 152 10.37 -14.62 -6.21
N GLY A 153 10.68 -15.43 -5.21
CA GLY A 153 11.24 -14.98 -3.94
C GLY A 153 10.19 -14.34 -3.03
N SER A 154 10.38 -14.47 -1.73
CA SER A 154 9.53 -13.85 -0.73
C SER A 154 10.35 -13.30 0.42
N MET A 155 9.97 -12.12 0.91
CA MET A 155 10.55 -11.51 2.11
C MET A 155 9.66 -11.85 3.31
N SER A 156 10.23 -12.00 4.51
CA SER A 156 9.41 -12.14 5.71
C SER A 156 8.76 -10.80 6.08
N SER A 157 7.59 -10.85 6.73
CA SER A 157 6.92 -9.65 7.27
C SER A 157 7.82 -8.88 8.24
N ASP A 158 8.58 -9.57 9.10
CA ASP A 158 9.55 -8.96 10.02
C ASP A 158 10.62 -8.16 9.27
N ARG A 159 11.13 -8.72 8.17
CA ARG A 159 12.14 -8.01 7.37
C ARG A 159 11.55 -6.77 6.69
N VAL A 160 10.32 -6.83 6.22
CA VAL A 160 9.60 -5.67 5.68
C VAL A 160 9.42 -4.62 6.76
N ALA A 161 8.99 -5.01 7.97
CA ALA A 161 8.81 -4.11 9.11
C ALA A 161 10.14 -3.42 9.54
N GLN A 162 11.24 -4.16 9.63
CA GLN A 162 12.57 -3.60 9.92
C GLN A 162 12.98 -2.54 8.88
N LEU A 163 12.71 -2.81 7.59
CA LEU A 163 13.01 -1.86 6.53
C LEU A 163 12.08 -0.65 6.55
N ALA A 164 10.81 -0.83 6.95
CA ALA A 164 9.86 0.26 7.15
C ALA A 164 10.33 1.22 8.26
N VAL A 165 10.72 0.68 9.42
CA VAL A 165 11.29 1.47 10.53
C VAL A 165 12.57 2.18 10.08
N SER A 166 13.47 1.49 9.38
CA SER A 166 14.68 2.12 8.83
C SER A 166 14.38 3.23 7.83
N ALA A 167 13.32 3.09 7.04
CA ALA A 167 12.89 4.13 6.10
C ALA A 167 12.37 5.37 6.84
N LEU A 168 11.54 5.18 7.86
CA LEU A 168 11.02 6.24 8.72
C LEU A 168 12.15 7.01 9.40
N VAL A 169 13.07 6.31 10.09
CA VAL A 169 14.20 6.94 10.79
C VAL A 169 15.09 7.77 9.86
N ARG A 170 15.21 7.36 8.59
CA ARG A 170 16.04 8.04 7.59
C ARG A 170 15.25 8.99 6.68
N SER A 171 13.98 9.24 6.94
CA SER A 171 13.08 10.06 6.10
C SER A 171 13.19 9.71 4.60
N LYS A 172 13.18 8.41 4.28
CA LYS A 172 13.28 7.94 2.89
C LYS A 172 11.97 8.20 2.17
N ARG A 173 12.00 8.94 1.07
CA ARG A 173 10.79 9.25 0.28
C ARG A 173 10.11 8.01 -0.29
N GLU A 174 10.90 7.07 -0.79
CA GLU A 174 10.41 5.85 -1.42
C GLU A 174 11.44 4.73 -1.27
N MET A 175 10.96 3.50 -1.06
CA MET A 175 11.83 2.33 -0.98
C MET A 175 11.20 1.10 -1.65
N ILE A 176 11.79 0.64 -2.75
CA ILE A 176 11.46 -0.66 -3.37
C ILE A 176 12.36 -1.70 -2.73
N LEU A 177 11.77 -2.66 -2.00
CA LEU A 177 12.49 -3.52 -1.06
C LEU A 177 13.31 -4.63 -1.71
N SER A 178 12.91 -5.15 -2.88
CA SER A 178 13.60 -6.27 -3.51
C SER A 178 14.44 -5.85 -4.72
N VAL A 179 15.55 -6.54 -4.94
CA VAL A 179 16.37 -6.35 -6.14
C VAL A 179 15.59 -6.71 -7.40
N GLY A 180 14.87 -7.85 -7.40
CA GLY A 180 14.03 -8.27 -8.51
C GLY A 180 12.89 -7.28 -8.81
N GLY A 181 12.28 -6.70 -7.76
CA GLY A 181 11.28 -5.65 -7.92
C GLY A 181 11.86 -4.39 -8.58
N ARG A 182 13.04 -3.95 -8.15
CA ARG A 182 13.74 -2.82 -8.80
C ARG A 182 14.06 -3.12 -10.26
N ALA A 183 14.57 -4.32 -10.54
CA ALA A 183 14.86 -4.74 -11.90
C ALA A 183 13.61 -4.74 -12.80
N LEU A 184 12.46 -5.26 -12.30
CA LEU A 184 11.19 -5.25 -13.00
C LEU A 184 10.72 -3.80 -13.31
N VAL A 185 10.81 -2.90 -12.34
CA VAL A 185 10.44 -1.49 -12.51
C VAL A 185 11.30 -0.81 -13.57
N TRP A 186 12.62 -0.99 -13.50
CA TRP A 186 13.55 -0.39 -14.48
C TRP A 186 13.39 -1.01 -15.87
N ALA A 187 13.23 -2.33 -15.97
CA ALA A 187 12.94 -3.00 -17.24
C ALA A 187 11.66 -2.46 -17.89
N GLY A 188 10.59 -2.29 -17.09
CA GLY A 188 9.33 -1.74 -17.59
C GLY A 188 9.43 -0.29 -18.03
N ARG A 189 10.31 0.52 -17.43
CA ARG A 189 10.54 1.92 -17.83
C ARG A 189 11.42 2.07 -19.06
N LEU A 190 12.50 1.30 -19.15
CA LEU A 190 13.50 1.41 -20.23
C LEU A 190 13.10 0.60 -21.47
N PHE A 191 12.46 -0.56 -21.28
CA PHE A 191 12.13 -1.51 -22.35
C PHE A 191 10.66 -1.98 -22.23
N PRO A 192 9.66 -1.07 -22.31
CA PRO A 192 8.25 -1.41 -22.04
C PRO A 192 7.74 -2.53 -22.95
N ARG A 193 7.97 -2.45 -24.27
CA ARG A 193 7.50 -3.45 -25.24
C ARG A 193 8.09 -4.85 -24.99
N LEU A 194 9.37 -4.92 -24.61
CA LEU A 194 10.03 -6.19 -24.29
C LEU A 194 9.48 -6.76 -22.99
N THR A 195 9.31 -5.92 -21.98
CA THR A 195 8.74 -6.30 -20.71
C THR A 195 7.29 -6.82 -20.87
N ASP A 196 6.47 -6.14 -21.68
CA ASP A 196 5.10 -6.59 -21.99
C ASP A 196 5.11 -7.96 -22.66
N ARG A 197 5.97 -8.17 -23.65
CA ARG A 197 6.11 -9.46 -24.35
C ARG A 197 6.54 -10.59 -23.42
N LEU A 198 7.40 -10.29 -22.44
CA LEU A 198 7.82 -11.27 -21.44
C LEU A 198 6.69 -11.58 -20.45
N LEU A 199 6.00 -10.54 -19.98
CA LEU A 199 4.90 -10.67 -19.03
C LEU A 199 3.67 -11.35 -19.65
N SER A 200 3.41 -11.17 -20.94
CA SER A 200 2.29 -11.85 -21.63
C SER A 200 2.36 -13.38 -21.59
N ARG A 201 3.54 -13.96 -21.30
CA ARG A 201 3.70 -15.41 -21.08
C ARG A 201 3.12 -15.90 -19.74
N PHE A 202 2.73 -14.97 -18.89
CA PHE A 202 2.13 -15.22 -17.56
C PHE A 202 0.68 -14.73 -17.46
N ALA A 203 0.12 -14.31 -18.60
CA ALA A 203 -1.28 -13.89 -18.73
C ALA A 203 -2.23 -15.09 -18.83
#